data_22210bfc738d008184dc4e45a5336716
#
_entry.id   22210bfc738d008184dc4e45a5336716
#
_cell.length_a   1.000
_cell.length_b   1.000
_cell.length_c   1.000
_cell.angle_alpha   90.00
_cell.angle_beta   90.00
_cell.angle_gamma   90.00
#
_symmetry.space_group_name_H-M   'P 1'
#
loop_
_entity.id
_entity.type
_entity.pdbx_description
1 polymer ?
#
loop_
_entity_poly.entity_id
_entity_poly.type
_entity_poly.pdbx_seq_one_letter_code
_entity_poly.pdbx_strand_id
1 'polypeptide(L)'
;CSSDLTSSLHPFHTVKDILFEVMNQCRCTSKENMEEYVTVLLREVGLKSDCLYCYPHMLSGGEAQRVAIARAICMQPDYILFDEAISSLDMSMQTQILDLLKRLRHSHQLSYIFITHDIQAATYICDDLLIFKNGCIEARTSISELHRQQNGYTRELIDKQLSI
;
A
#
# COMPACT_ATOMS: atom_id res chain seq x y z
N CYS A 1 1.51 2.37 -6.09
CA CYS A 1 0.04 2.28 -5.98
C CYS A 1 -0.56 3.67 -5.91
N SER A 2 -1.56 3.96 -6.70
CA SER A 2 -2.24 5.26 -6.79
C SER A 2 -3.63 5.17 -6.14
N SER A 3 -4.20 6.31 -5.74
CA SER A 3 -5.56 6.42 -5.15
C SER A 3 -6.67 5.87 -6.07
N ASP A 4 -6.44 5.85 -7.36
CA ASP A 4 -7.38 5.32 -8.35
C ASP A 4 -7.01 3.89 -8.78
N LEU A 5 -7.09 2.97 -7.82
CA LEU A 5 -6.64 1.59 -7.99
C LEU A 5 -7.58 0.74 -8.82
N THR A 6 -8.86 1.05 -8.83
CA THR A 6 -9.83 0.34 -9.68
C THR A 6 -9.54 0.59 -11.15
N SER A 7 -9.09 1.82 -11.52
CA SER A 7 -8.66 2.15 -12.87
C SER A 7 -7.29 1.57 -13.24
N SER A 8 -6.47 1.20 -12.25
CA SER A 8 -5.14 0.60 -12.47
C SER A 8 -5.17 -0.89 -12.77
N LEU A 9 -6.30 -1.57 -12.55
CA LEU A 9 -6.53 -2.96 -12.88
C LEU A 9 -7.22 -3.07 -14.24
N HIS A 10 -6.69 -3.91 -15.13
CA HIS A 10 -7.28 -4.08 -16.47
C HIS A 10 -8.69 -4.68 -16.34
N PRO A 11 -9.77 -4.00 -16.80
CA PRO A 11 -11.15 -4.34 -16.47
C PRO A 11 -11.61 -5.70 -17.02
N PHE A 12 -10.95 -6.19 -18.08
CA PHE A 12 -11.30 -7.46 -18.77
C PHE A 12 -10.37 -8.62 -18.40
N HIS A 13 -9.40 -8.41 -17.50
CA HIS A 13 -8.54 -9.47 -17.00
C HIS A 13 -9.03 -9.93 -15.63
N THR A 14 -8.95 -11.22 -15.37
CA THR A 14 -9.17 -11.77 -14.04
C THR A 14 -8.01 -11.40 -13.12
N VAL A 15 -8.20 -11.49 -11.80
CA VAL A 15 -7.11 -11.32 -10.82
C VAL A 15 -5.93 -12.24 -11.16
N LYS A 16 -6.21 -13.49 -11.59
CA LYS A 16 -5.18 -14.42 -12.05
C LYS A 16 -4.38 -13.86 -13.21
N ASP A 17 -5.04 -13.36 -14.24
CA ASP A 17 -4.37 -12.80 -15.43
C ASP A 17 -3.48 -11.62 -15.07
N ILE A 18 -3.99 -10.70 -14.22
CA ILE A 18 -3.27 -9.51 -13.76
C ILE A 18 -2.00 -9.89 -13.00
N LEU A 19 -2.06 -10.86 -12.10
CA LEU A 19 -0.92 -11.29 -11.29
C LEU A 19 0.07 -12.10 -12.14
N PHE A 20 -0.41 -12.98 -13.02
CA PHE A 20 0.43 -13.77 -13.92
C PHE A 20 1.17 -12.94 -14.94
N GLU A 21 0.54 -11.88 -15.48
CA GLU A 21 1.19 -10.93 -16.38
C GLU A 21 2.44 -10.34 -15.75
N VAL A 22 2.32 -9.83 -14.53
CA VAL A 22 3.43 -9.22 -13.78
C VAL A 22 4.53 -10.25 -13.49
N MET A 23 4.17 -11.45 -13.04
CA MET A 23 5.14 -12.52 -12.75
C MET A 23 5.90 -12.97 -14.00
N ASN A 24 5.22 -13.04 -15.15
CA ASN A 24 5.86 -13.35 -16.43
C ASN A 24 6.88 -12.28 -16.85
N GLN A 25 6.60 -11.01 -16.61
CA GLN A 25 7.50 -9.90 -16.91
C GLN A 25 8.77 -9.93 -16.02
N CYS A 26 8.61 -10.26 -14.74
CA CYS A 26 9.72 -10.26 -13.78
C CYS A 26 10.53 -11.56 -13.76
N ARG A 27 10.06 -12.63 -14.41
CA ARG A 27 10.68 -13.98 -14.41
C ARG A 27 10.97 -14.53 -12.99
N CYS A 28 10.19 -14.11 -12.01
CA CYS A 28 10.45 -14.37 -10.60
C CYS A 28 10.14 -15.82 -10.19
N THR A 29 9.37 -16.55 -10.98
CA THR A 29 8.91 -17.92 -10.63
C THR A 29 8.76 -18.78 -11.88
N SER A 30 9.02 -20.08 -11.79
CA SER A 30 8.72 -21.02 -12.86
C SER A 30 7.22 -21.11 -13.10
N LYS A 31 6.80 -21.30 -14.36
CA LYS A 31 5.37 -21.34 -14.74
C LYS A 31 4.58 -22.40 -13.97
N GLU A 32 5.22 -23.49 -13.57
CA GLU A 32 4.59 -24.61 -12.86
C GLU A 32 4.14 -24.25 -11.45
N ASN A 33 4.81 -23.27 -10.80
CA ASN A 33 4.55 -22.89 -9.42
C ASN A 33 3.78 -21.55 -9.27
N MET A 34 3.44 -20.89 -10.40
CA MET A 34 2.81 -19.56 -10.36
C MET A 34 1.46 -19.56 -9.66
N GLU A 35 0.60 -20.56 -9.95
CA GLU A 35 -0.76 -20.61 -9.38
C GLU A 35 -0.74 -20.86 -7.87
N GLU A 36 0.15 -21.73 -7.42
CA GLU A 36 0.35 -21.98 -6.00
C GLU A 36 0.86 -20.72 -5.29
N TYR A 37 1.89 -20.09 -5.85
CA TYR A 37 2.46 -18.85 -5.30
C TYR A 37 1.40 -17.73 -5.18
N VAL A 38 0.66 -17.49 -6.25
CA VAL A 38 -0.39 -16.46 -6.25
C VAL A 38 -1.51 -16.80 -5.26
N THR A 39 -1.87 -18.08 -5.13
CA THR A 39 -2.88 -18.53 -4.15
C THR A 39 -2.42 -18.25 -2.71
N VAL A 40 -1.15 -18.51 -2.41
CA VAL A 40 -0.55 -18.18 -1.09
C VAL A 40 -0.57 -16.67 -0.88
N LEU A 41 -0.13 -15.91 -1.87
CA LEU A 41 -0.06 -14.44 -1.79
C LEU A 41 -1.46 -13.81 -1.58
N LEU A 42 -2.50 -14.31 -2.27
CA LEU A 42 -3.87 -13.85 -2.03
C LEU A 42 -4.32 -14.06 -0.58
N ARG A 43 -3.97 -15.20 0.02
CA ARG A 43 -4.27 -15.45 1.44
C ARG A 43 -3.49 -14.51 2.36
N GLU A 44 -2.23 -14.20 2.05
CA GLU A 44 -1.42 -13.25 2.82
C GLU A 44 -2.03 -11.84 2.82
N VAL A 45 -2.58 -11.40 1.68
CA VAL A 45 -3.30 -10.13 1.61
C VAL A 45 -4.74 -10.20 2.14
N GLY A 46 -5.17 -11.38 2.63
CA GLY A 46 -6.48 -11.58 3.25
C GLY A 46 -7.62 -11.76 2.26
N LEU A 47 -7.34 -12.25 1.05
CA LEU A 47 -8.32 -12.62 0.04
C LEU A 47 -8.53 -14.14 -0.02
N LYS A 48 -9.73 -14.55 -0.41
CA LYS A 48 -10.05 -15.96 -0.66
C LYS A 48 -9.43 -16.40 -2.00
N SER A 49 -9.09 -17.68 -2.11
CA SER A 49 -8.54 -18.26 -3.34
C SER A 49 -9.46 -18.09 -4.55
N ASP A 50 -10.77 -18.11 -4.32
CA ASP A 50 -11.78 -17.95 -5.40
C ASP A 50 -11.69 -16.57 -6.07
N CYS A 51 -11.13 -15.57 -5.38
CA CYS A 51 -10.88 -14.23 -5.94
C CYS A 51 -9.94 -14.28 -7.16
N LEU A 52 -9.15 -15.34 -7.35
CA LEU A 52 -8.31 -15.54 -8.54
C LEU A 52 -9.10 -15.39 -9.84
N TYR A 53 -10.32 -15.85 -9.86
CA TYR A 53 -11.17 -15.89 -11.05
C TYR A 53 -12.15 -14.72 -11.14
N CYS A 54 -12.09 -13.78 -10.15
CA CYS A 54 -12.90 -12.57 -10.17
C CYS A 54 -12.32 -11.54 -11.15
N TYR A 55 -13.22 -10.76 -11.75
CA TYR A 55 -12.86 -9.56 -12.49
C TYR A 55 -12.83 -8.35 -11.55
N PRO A 56 -12.09 -7.27 -11.86
CA PRO A 56 -12.02 -6.08 -11.02
C PRO A 56 -13.36 -5.48 -10.60
N HIS A 57 -14.33 -5.48 -11.49
CA HIS A 57 -15.70 -4.98 -11.22
C HIS A 57 -16.50 -5.83 -10.23
N MET A 58 -16.04 -7.05 -9.93
CA MET A 58 -16.67 -7.96 -8.96
C MET A 58 -16.10 -7.78 -7.54
N LEU A 59 -15.03 -7.00 -7.40
CA LEU A 59 -14.32 -6.77 -6.14
C LEU A 59 -14.86 -5.51 -5.44
N SER A 60 -14.95 -5.55 -4.12
CA SER A 60 -15.09 -4.34 -3.31
C SER A 60 -13.83 -3.46 -3.41
N GLY A 61 -13.93 -2.17 -3.06
CA GLY A 61 -12.77 -1.27 -3.08
C GLY A 61 -11.59 -1.78 -2.25
N GLY A 62 -11.86 -2.34 -1.08
CA GLY A 62 -10.83 -2.93 -0.22
C GLY A 62 -10.23 -4.22 -0.79
N GLU A 63 -11.00 -5.06 -1.50
CA GLU A 63 -10.48 -6.24 -2.18
C GLU A 63 -9.63 -5.85 -3.39
N ALA A 64 -10.06 -4.86 -4.19
CA ALA A 64 -9.26 -4.32 -5.29
C ALA A 64 -7.92 -3.75 -4.79
N GLN A 65 -7.93 -3.04 -3.65
CA GLN A 65 -6.71 -2.57 -2.99
C GLN A 65 -5.78 -3.72 -2.62
N ARG A 66 -6.30 -4.79 -2.02
CA ARG A 66 -5.51 -5.97 -1.66
C ARG A 66 -4.94 -6.69 -2.88
N VAL A 67 -5.66 -6.74 -3.99
CA VAL A 67 -5.15 -7.24 -5.28
C VAL A 67 -4.01 -6.36 -5.80
N ALA A 68 -4.13 -5.03 -5.72
CA ALA A 68 -3.06 -4.12 -6.14
C ALA A 68 -1.80 -4.26 -5.28
N ILE A 69 -1.95 -4.47 -3.97
CA ILE A 69 -0.84 -4.77 -3.06
C ILE A 69 -0.20 -6.12 -3.43
N ALA A 70 -1.00 -7.18 -3.66
CA ALA A 70 -0.50 -8.48 -4.10
C ALA A 70 0.29 -8.36 -5.42
N ARG A 71 -0.22 -7.59 -6.39
CA ARG A 71 0.46 -7.31 -7.66
C ARG A 71 1.83 -6.66 -7.44
N ALA A 72 1.94 -5.71 -6.52
CA ALA A 72 3.21 -5.07 -6.21
C ALA A 72 4.21 -6.07 -5.57
N ILE A 73 3.75 -6.93 -4.67
CA ILE A 73 4.59 -7.92 -3.99
C ILE A 73 5.03 -9.06 -4.92
N CYS A 74 4.20 -9.43 -5.91
CA CYS A 74 4.55 -10.45 -6.93
C CYS A 74 5.90 -10.18 -7.61
N MET A 75 6.31 -8.92 -7.71
CA MET A 75 7.59 -8.51 -8.30
C MET A 75 8.79 -8.75 -7.38
N GLN A 76 8.56 -9.16 -6.14
CA GLN A 76 9.59 -9.31 -5.10
C GLN A 76 10.49 -8.05 -5.00
N PRO A 77 9.91 -6.85 -4.84
CA PRO A 77 10.66 -5.61 -4.82
C PRO A 77 11.35 -5.40 -3.48
N ASP A 78 12.43 -4.61 -3.47
CA ASP A 78 13.02 -4.09 -2.21
C ASP A 78 12.20 -2.93 -1.65
N TYR A 79 11.54 -2.15 -2.53
CA TYR A 79 10.79 -0.94 -2.19
C TYR A 79 9.42 -0.92 -2.86
N ILE A 80 8.39 -0.48 -2.12
CA ILE A 80 7.06 -0.19 -2.68
C ILE A 80 6.73 1.28 -2.40
N LEU A 81 6.36 2.01 -3.46
CA LEU A 81 5.83 3.38 -3.38
C LEU A 81 4.31 3.33 -3.30
N PHE A 82 3.75 3.87 -2.24
CA PHE A 82 2.32 4.13 -2.06
C PHE A 82 2.06 5.62 -2.25
N ASP A 83 1.26 5.96 -3.26
CA ASP A 83 0.88 7.34 -3.57
C ASP A 83 -0.62 7.48 -3.35
N GLU A 84 -1.02 8.13 -2.24
CA GLU A 84 -2.41 8.30 -1.80
C GLU A 84 -3.23 6.99 -1.77
N ALA A 85 -2.56 5.87 -1.55
CA ALA A 85 -3.10 4.53 -1.77
C ALA A 85 -4.27 4.14 -0.85
N ILE A 86 -4.52 4.87 0.23
CA ILE A 86 -5.60 4.58 1.18
C ILE A 86 -6.61 5.74 1.32
N SER A 87 -6.39 6.86 0.63
CA SER A 87 -7.17 8.10 0.81
C SER A 87 -8.65 7.95 0.43
N SER A 88 -8.96 7.04 -0.49
CA SER A 88 -10.33 6.78 -0.96
C SER A 88 -11.10 5.73 -0.14
N LEU A 89 -10.47 5.14 0.88
CA LEU A 89 -11.07 4.12 1.73
C LEU A 89 -11.70 4.74 2.98
N ASP A 90 -12.74 4.11 3.51
CA ASP A 90 -13.26 4.48 4.82
C ASP A 90 -12.25 4.15 5.95
N MET A 91 -12.40 4.80 7.10
CA MET A 91 -11.46 4.72 8.22
C MET A 91 -11.21 3.30 8.73
N SER A 92 -12.25 2.45 8.72
CA SER A 92 -12.12 1.04 9.13
C SER A 92 -11.26 0.25 8.15
N MET A 93 -11.48 0.45 6.85
CA MET A 93 -10.70 -0.19 5.79
C MET A 93 -9.27 0.33 5.75
N GLN A 94 -9.04 1.63 5.98
CA GLN A 94 -7.70 2.20 6.07
C GLN A 94 -6.87 1.49 7.14
N THR A 95 -7.42 1.35 8.35
CA THR A 95 -6.74 0.65 9.45
C THR A 95 -6.38 -0.79 9.07
N GLN A 96 -7.31 -1.53 8.48
CA GLN A 96 -7.06 -2.91 8.05
C GLN A 96 -5.95 -3.01 6.99
N ILE A 97 -5.90 -2.07 6.05
CA ILE A 97 -4.84 -2.04 5.03
C ILE A 97 -3.49 -1.67 5.65
N LEU A 98 -3.45 -0.69 6.56
CA LEU A 98 -2.22 -0.33 7.26
C LEU A 98 -1.66 -1.49 8.10
N ASP A 99 -2.52 -2.23 8.80
CA ASP A 99 -2.13 -3.44 9.54
C ASP A 99 -1.61 -4.54 8.60
N LEU A 100 -2.26 -4.71 7.46
CA LEU A 100 -1.81 -5.63 6.43
C LEU A 100 -0.41 -5.26 5.93
N LEU A 101 -0.19 -3.98 5.59
CA LEU A 101 1.10 -3.49 5.11
C LEU A 101 2.21 -3.68 6.15
N LYS A 102 1.93 -3.47 7.44
CA LYS A 102 2.90 -3.76 8.52
C LYS A 102 3.32 -5.23 8.53
N ARG A 103 2.36 -6.16 8.43
CA ARG A 103 2.67 -7.59 8.38
C ARG A 103 3.50 -7.95 7.16
N LEU A 104 3.10 -7.47 5.97
CA LEU A 104 3.81 -7.75 4.71
C LEU A 104 5.22 -7.14 4.69
N ARG A 105 5.43 -5.97 5.30
CA ARG A 105 6.76 -5.37 5.48
C ARG A 105 7.72 -6.31 6.19
N HIS A 106 7.26 -6.96 7.26
CA HIS A 106 8.08 -7.91 8.02
C HIS A 106 8.28 -9.25 7.30
N SER A 107 7.22 -9.82 6.72
CA SER A 107 7.30 -11.14 6.07
C SER A 107 8.11 -11.13 4.79
N HIS A 108 8.07 -10.04 4.02
CA HIS A 108 8.79 -9.88 2.75
C HIS A 108 10.02 -8.97 2.84
N GLN A 109 10.40 -8.48 4.04
CA GLN A 109 11.53 -7.57 4.26
C GLN A 109 11.49 -6.30 3.37
N LEU A 110 10.29 -5.75 3.19
CA LEU A 110 10.04 -4.60 2.32
C LEU A 110 10.36 -3.27 2.99
N SER A 111 10.78 -2.30 2.18
CA SER A 111 10.80 -0.89 2.55
C SER A 111 9.67 -0.14 1.84
N TYR A 112 9.04 0.82 2.54
CA TYR A 112 7.93 1.60 1.99
C TYR A 112 8.29 3.07 1.84
N ILE A 113 7.86 3.67 0.73
CA ILE A 113 7.76 5.11 0.55
C ILE A 113 6.26 5.41 0.49
N PHE A 114 5.76 6.16 1.46
CA PHE A 114 4.34 6.42 1.63
C PHE A 114 4.04 7.90 1.45
N ILE A 115 3.35 8.26 0.38
CA ILE A 115 2.92 9.63 0.10
C ILE A 115 1.46 9.75 0.53
N THR A 116 1.19 10.67 1.46
CA THR A 116 -0.15 10.92 1.97
C THR A 116 -0.25 12.32 2.57
N HIS A 117 -1.47 12.84 2.63
CA HIS A 117 -1.81 14.04 3.40
C HIS A 117 -2.30 13.71 4.82
N ASP A 118 -2.46 12.43 5.15
CA ASP A 118 -2.90 11.97 6.46
C ASP A 118 -1.70 11.66 7.36
N ILE A 119 -1.45 12.53 8.34
CA ILE A 119 -0.37 12.35 9.32
C ILE A 119 -0.62 11.13 10.22
N GLN A 120 -1.87 10.82 10.56
CA GLN A 120 -2.17 9.67 11.43
C GLN A 120 -1.74 8.38 10.73
N ALA A 121 -2.10 8.22 9.45
CA ALA A 121 -1.67 7.08 8.65
C ALA A 121 -0.14 7.02 8.52
N ALA A 122 0.51 8.17 8.25
CA ALA A 122 1.96 8.24 8.13
C ALA A 122 2.67 7.85 9.44
N THR A 123 2.23 8.38 10.58
CA THR A 123 2.81 8.04 11.89
C THR A 123 2.57 6.59 12.29
N TYR A 124 1.52 5.97 11.76
CA TYR A 124 1.21 4.58 12.04
C TYR A 124 2.13 3.59 11.31
N ILE A 125 2.56 3.90 10.06
CA ILE A 125 3.27 2.93 9.20
C ILE A 125 4.74 3.27 8.95
N CYS A 126 5.13 4.55 9.01
CA CYS A 126 6.48 5.02 8.71
C CYS A 126 7.35 5.10 9.96
N ASP A 127 8.67 5.15 9.77
CA ASP A 127 9.66 5.39 10.83
C ASP A 127 10.13 6.85 10.76
N ASP A 128 10.27 7.41 9.55
CA ASP A 128 10.71 8.77 9.25
C ASP A 128 9.66 9.52 8.41
N LEU A 129 9.57 10.82 8.60
CA LEU A 129 8.69 11.73 7.86
C LEU A 129 9.49 12.80 7.12
N LEU A 130 9.09 13.04 5.87
CA LEU A 130 9.47 14.21 5.09
C LEU A 130 8.23 15.06 4.87
N ILE A 131 8.21 16.28 5.38
CA ILE A 131 7.09 17.21 5.26
C ILE A 131 7.39 18.18 4.13
N PHE A 132 6.49 18.24 3.15
CA PHE A 132 6.61 19.12 1.99
C PHE A 132 5.66 20.31 2.10
N LYS A 133 6.15 21.48 1.67
CA LYS A 133 5.35 22.69 1.49
C LYS A 133 5.81 23.41 0.24
N ASN A 134 4.88 23.76 -0.64
CA ASN A 134 5.16 24.50 -1.89
C ASN A 134 6.31 23.88 -2.73
N GLY A 135 6.37 22.56 -2.80
CA GLY A 135 7.40 21.83 -3.57
C GLY A 135 8.78 21.71 -2.88
N CYS A 136 8.95 22.23 -1.68
CA CYS A 136 10.19 22.16 -0.91
C CYS A 136 10.02 21.27 0.34
N ILE A 137 11.13 20.65 0.77
CA ILE A 137 11.15 19.93 2.05
C ILE A 137 11.17 20.97 3.17
N GLU A 138 10.12 21.04 3.95
CA GLU A 138 9.96 21.94 5.09
C GLU A 138 10.59 21.35 6.35
N ALA A 139 10.44 20.05 6.57
CA ALA A 139 11.02 19.36 7.70
C ALA A 139 11.34 17.89 7.37
N ARG A 140 12.36 17.37 8.06
CA ARG A 140 12.66 15.94 8.15
C ARG A 140 12.72 15.57 9.62
N THR A 141 12.00 14.54 10.02
CA THR A 141 11.92 14.10 11.41
C THR A 141 11.62 12.63 11.52
N SER A 142 12.12 11.98 12.58
CA SER A 142 11.62 10.65 12.94
C SER A 142 10.27 10.77 13.66
N ILE A 143 9.48 9.70 13.63
CA ILE A 143 8.20 9.63 14.35
C ILE A 143 8.42 9.88 15.86
N SER A 144 9.50 9.35 16.43
CA SER A 144 9.83 9.51 17.86
C SER A 144 10.12 10.96 18.26
N GLU A 145 10.56 11.80 17.32
CA GLU A 145 10.89 13.20 17.55
C GLU A 145 9.81 14.17 17.04
N LEU A 146 8.71 13.65 16.49
CA LEU A 146 7.67 14.47 15.89
C LEU A 146 7.11 15.52 16.86
N HIS A 147 6.93 15.16 18.14
CA HIS A 147 6.43 16.07 19.18
C HIS A 147 7.38 17.22 19.53
N ARG A 148 8.68 17.10 19.18
CA ARG A 148 9.70 18.13 19.44
C ARG A 148 9.81 19.15 18.31
N GLN A 149 9.10 18.96 17.22
CA GLN A 149 9.13 19.86 16.07
C GLN A 149 8.54 21.22 16.44
N GLN A 150 9.34 22.27 16.26
CA GLN A 150 8.97 23.66 16.54
C GLN A 150 8.69 24.47 15.27
N ASN A 151 8.89 23.87 14.08
CA ASN A 151 8.58 24.52 12.81
C ASN A 151 7.08 24.86 12.76
N GLY A 152 6.75 26.13 12.51
CA GLY A 152 5.38 26.63 12.61
C GLY A 152 4.38 25.87 11.71
N TYR A 153 4.76 25.56 10.47
CA TYR A 153 3.89 24.80 9.55
C TYR A 153 3.74 23.34 9.99
N THR A 154 4.86 22.69 10.32
CA THR A 154 4.85 21.29 10.78
C THR A 154 4.03 21.16 12.06
N ARG A 155 4.15 22.11 12.98
CA ARG A 155 3.40 22.15 14.23
C ARG A 155 1.90 22.32 13.97
N GLU A 156 1.52 23.26 13.11
CA GLU A 156 0.12 23.47 12.73
C GLU A 156 -0.51 22.20 12.09
N LEU A 157 0.26 21.49 11.26
CA LEU A 157 -0.17 20.26 10.60
C LEU A 157 -0.39 19.13 11.62
N ILE A 158 0.53 19.00 12.59
CA ILE A 158 0.45 18.03 13.70
C ILE A 158 -0.78 18.33 14.57
N ASP A 159 -0.92 19.58 15.02
CA ASP A 159 -1.98 19.98 15.94
C ASP A 159 -3.37 19.83 15.33
N LYS A 160 -3.50 20.01 14.00
CA LYS A 160 -4.77 19.83 13.28
C LYS A 160 -5.18 18.36 13.11
N GLN A 161 -4.25 17.47 12.91
CA GLN A 161 -4.55 16.08 12.54
C GLN A 161 -4.31 15.07 13.67
N LEU A 162 -3.40 15.37 14.60
CA LEU A 162 -3.12 14.52 15.75
C LEU A 162 -3.77 15.07 17.01
N SER A 163 -4.90 15.83 16.91
CA SER A 163 -5.58 16.40 18.08
C SER A 163 -5.57 15.44 19.25
N ILE A 164 -4.59 15.63 20.13
CA ILE A 164 -4.42 14.96 21.42
C ILE A 164 -5.08 15.85 22.47
#